data_6f3e17ba491f664ef31544f78cb41df9
#
_entry.id   6f3e17ba491f664ef31544f78cb41df9
#
_cell.length_a   1.000
_cell.length_b   1.000
_cell.length_c   1.000
_cell.angle_alpha   90.00
_cell.angle_beta   90.00
_cell.angle_gamma   90.00
#
_symmetry.space_group_name_H-M   'P 1'
#
loop_
_entity.id
_entity.type
_entity.pdbx_description
1 polymer ?
#
loop_
_entity_poly.entity_id
_entity_poly.type
_entity_poly.pdbx_seq_one_letter_code
_entity_poly.pdbx_strand_id
1 'polypeptide(L)'
;MVGNPVQLCSPITQNGTYTLNEAFSNYKLIYIVMFKDSNIYASIFQEALLGAGYKANISQAGYNLQLTFSGTSVTAVINGASSVRIFGLN
;
A
#
# COMPACT_ATOMS: atom_id res chain seq x y z
N MET A 1 5.67 -17.66 12.61
CA MET A 1 5.44 -16.36 13.28
C MET A 1 5.60 -15.24 12.26
N VAL A 2 4.66 -14.35 12.24
CA VAL A 2 4.75 -13.15 11.39
C VAL A 2 5.68 -12.15 12.08
N GLY A 3 6.66 -11.63 11.35
CA GLY A 3 7.54 -10.59 11.87
C GLY A 3 6.83 -9.24 11.98
N ASN A 4 7.54 -8.24 12.51
CA ASN A 4 7.00 -6.90 12.60
C ASN A 4 6.83 -6.31 11.19
N PRO A 5 5.78 -5.50 10.96
CA PRO A 5 5.64 -4.80 9.68
C PRO A 5 6.83 -3.87 9.43
N VAL A 6 7.31 -3.86 8.20
CA VAL A 6 8.40 -2.98 7.77
C VAL A 6 7.84 -1.94 6.81
N GLN A 7 7.97 -0.67 7.15
CA GLN A 7 7.48 0.40 6.29
C GLN A 7 8.32 0.48 5.02
N LEU A 8 7.66 0.45 3.86
CA LEU A 8 8.34 0.38 2.56
C LEU A 8 8.59 1.73 1.93
N CYS A 9 7.88 2.77 2.34
CA CYS A 9 8.10 4.13 1.83
C CYS A 9 7.52 5.15 2.80
N SER A 10 7.87 6.42 2.59
CA SER A 10 7.27 7.53 3.34
C SER A 10 5.76 7.59 3.08
N PRO A 11 4.97 8.13 4.01
CA PRO A 11 3.53 8.25 3.79
C PRO A 11 3.21 8.95 2.48
N ILE A 12 2.25 8.36 1.74
CA ILE A 12 1.82 8.90 0.45
C ILE A 12 0.61 9.79 0.68
N THR A 13 0.70 11.05 0.24
CA THR A 13 -0.37 12.03 0.44
C THR A 13 -0.95 12.57 -0.86
N GLN A 14 -0.37 12.21 -2.00
CA GLN A 14 -0.80 12.69 -3.31
C GLN A 14 -0.71 11.58 -4.34
N ASN A 15 -1.46 11.72 -5.42
CA ASN A 15 -1.33 10.83 -6.56
C ASN A 15 0.08 10.93 -7.16
N GLY A 16 0.60 9.81 -7.61
CA GLY A 16 1.92 9.78 -8.24
C GLY A 16 2.59 8.43 -8.13
N THR A 17 3.83 8.37 -8.59
CA THR A 17 4.67 7.19 -8.52
C THR A 17 5.76 7.42 -7.50
N TYR A 18 5.94 6.45 -6.59
CA TYR A 18 6.87 6.56 -5.47
C TYR A 18 7.83 5.39 -5.49
N THR A 19 9.05 5.63 -5.00
CA THR A 19 10.07 4.59 -4.89
C THR A 19 9.99 3.97 -3.50
N LEU A 20 9.92 2.64 -3.46
CA LEU A 20 9.96 1.88 -2.22
C LEU A 20 11.40 1.79 -1.72
N ASN A 21 11.57 1.64 -0.40
CA ASN A 21 12.89 1.47 0.22
C ASN A 21 13.56 0.17 -0.21
N GLU A 22 12.76 -0.82 -0.60
CA GLU A 22 13.22 -2.11 -1.10
C GLU A 22 12.11 -2.72 -1.95
N ALA A 23 12.43 -3.79 -2.69
CA ALA A 23 11.43 -4.45 -3.53
C ALA A 23 10.32 -5.06 -2.66
N PHE A 24 9.07 -4.84 -3.05
CA PHE A 24 7.94 -5.40 -2.31
C PHE A 24 7.93 -6.93 -2.36
N SER A 25 8.59 -7.53 -3.34
CA SER A 25 8.73 -8.98 -3.47
C SER A 25 9.60 -9.61 -2.38
N ASN A 26 10.28 -8.80 -1.57
CA ASN A 26 11.01 -9.31 -0.40
C ASN A 26 10.07 -9.79 0.71
N TYR A 27 8.77 -9.53 0.59
CA TYR A 27 7.77 -9.87 1.60
C TYR A 27 6.69 -10.76 0.98
N LYS A 28 6.05 -11.57 1.80
CA LYS A 28 4.95 -12.43 1.36
C LYS A 28 3.62 -11.70 1.31
N LEU A 29 3.45 -10.74 2.20
CA LEU A 29 2.23 -9.97 2.34
C LEU A 29 2.56 -8.49 2.33
N ILE A 30 1.66 -7.70 1.72
CA ILE A 30 1.76 -6.24 1.72
C ILE A 30 0.55 -5.70 2.46
N TYR A 31 0.83 -4.96 3.53
CA TYR A 31 -0.17 -4.37 4.41
C TYR A 31 -0.30 -2.89 4.07
N ILE A 32 -1.50 -2.47 3.71
CA ILE A 32 -1.76 -1.11 3.26
C ILE A 32 -2.76 -0.47 4.22
N VAL A 33 -2.41 0.72 4.71
CA VAL A 33 -3.22 1.48 5.66
C VAL A 33 -3.58 2.82 5.04
N MET A 34 -4.88 3.07 4.95
CA MET A 34 -5.42 4.35 4.47
C MET A 34 -5.95 5.13 5.65
N PHE A 35 -5.51 6.38 5.79
CA PHE A 35 -5.93 7.27 6.87
C PHE A 35 -6.92 8.30 6.33
N LYS A 36 -7.97 8.55 7.08
CA LYS A 36 -8.88 9.67 6.80
C LYS A 36 -9.48 10.17 8.10
N ASP A 37 -9.24 11.43 8.40
CA ASP A 37 -9.64 12.07 9.65
C ASP A 37 -9.12 11.26 10.86
N SER A 38 -9.99 10.78 11.72
CA SER A 38 -9.60 9.95 12.87
C SER A 38 -9.71 8.46 12.58
N ASN A 39 -9.94 8.08 11.32
CA ASN A 39 -10.21 6.69 10.96
C ASN A 39 -9.05 6.05 10.21
N ILE A 40 -8.87 4.75 10.44
CA ILE A 40 -7.89 3.92 9.76
C ILE A 40 -8.64 2.83 9.01
N TYR A 41 -8.33 2.67 7.73
CA TYR A 41 -8.84 1.57 6.91
C TYR A 41 -7.65 0.79 6.38
N ALA A 42 -7.61 -0.50 6.65
CA ALA A 42 -6.45 -1.32 6.33
C ALA A 42 -6.84 -2.60 5.62
N SER A 43 -5.91 -3.11 4.81
CA SER A 43 -6.08 -4.39 4.14
C SER A 43 -4.73 -5.03 3.91
N ILE A 44 -4.72 -6.36 3.81
CA ILE A 44 -3.52 -7.15 3.54
C ILE A 44 -3.70 -7.82 2.19
N PHE A 45 -2.68 -7.69 1.33
CA PHE A 45 -2.67 -8.27 -0.01
C PHE A 45 -1.51 -9.25 -0.13
N GLN A 46 -1.70 -10.31 -0.92
CA GLN A 46 -0.63 -11.23 -1.25
C GLN A 46 0.32 -10.60 -2.25
N GLU A 47 1.62 -10.61 -1.94
CA GLU A 47 2.64 -10.05 -2.84
C GLU A 47 2.57 -10.69 -4.23
N ALA A 48 2.37 -12.01 -4.28
CA ALA A 48 2.33 -12.73 -5.55
C ALA A 48 1.26 -12.18 -6.50
N LEU A 49 0.11 -11.73 -5.99
CA LEU A 49 -0.94 -11.14 -6.82
C LEU A 49 -0.57 -9.74 -7.27
N LEU A 50 0.04 -8.94 -6.41
CA LEU A 50 0.49 -7.60 -6.77
C LEU A 50 1.60 -7.68 -7.82
N GLY A 51 2.52 -8.63 -7.67
CA GLY A 51 3.60 -8.86 -8.62
C GLY A 51 3.10 -9.38 -9.98
N ALA A 52 1.94 -10.01 -9.99
CA ALA A 52 1.31 -10.47 -11.23
C ALA A 52 0.59 -9.33 -12.00
N GLY A 53 0.55 -8.12 -11.42
CA GLY A 53 -0.03 -6.96 -12.07
C GLY A 53 -1.41 -6.55 -11.56
N TYR A 54 -1.95 -7.27 -10.57
CA TYR A 54 -3.23 -6.88 -9.98
C TYR A 54 -3.05 -5.65 -9.12
N LYS A 55 -4.07 -4.81 -9.10
CA LYS A 55 -4.05 -3.56 -8.35
C LYS A 55 -4.66 -3.76 -6.97
N ALA A 56 -4.05 -3.15 -5.96
CA ALA A 56 -4.60 -3.14 -4.61
C ALA A 56 -5.60 -2.00 -4.49
N ASN A 57 -6.84 -2.32 -4.15
CA ASN A 57 -7.90 -1.33 -4.02
C ASN A 57 -8.48 -1.39 -2.61
N ILE A 58 -8.60 -0.21 -1.99
CA ILE A 58 -9.31 -0.03 -0.73
C ILE A 58 -10.36 1.05 -0.94
N SER A 59 -11.63 0.72 -0.64
CA SER A 59 -12.73 1.67 -0.79
C SER A 59 -13.59 1.61 0.45
N GLN A 60 -13.66 2.71 1.19
CA GLN A 60 -14.41 2.80 2.45
C GLN A 60 -15.00 4.20 2.60
N ALA A 61 -16.27 4.26 2.95
CA ALA A 61 -16.94 5.51 3.32
C ALA A 61 -16.77 6.63 2.26
N GLY A 62 -16.70 6.27 0.98
CA GLY A 62 -16.52 7.24 -0.11
C GLY A 62 -15.07 7.61 -0.39
N TYR A 63 -14.11 7.06 0.36
CA TYR A 63 -12.68 7.27 0.13
C TYR A 63 -12.14 6.08 -0.65
N ASN A 64 -11.29 6.35 -1.64
CA ASN A 64 -10.77 5.30 -2.51
C ASN A 64 -9.26 5.40 -2.61
N LEU A 65 -8.63 4.24 -2.69
CA LEU A 65 -7.20 4.10 -2.92
C LEU A 65 -6.96 2.98 -3.91
N GLN A 66 -6.10 3.24 -4.90
CA GLN A 66 -5.64 2.20 -5.81
C GLN A 66 -4.12 2.27 -5.89
N LEU A 67 -3.47 1.13 -5.66
CA LEU A 67 -2.01 1.02 -5.75
C LEU A 67 -1.64 -0.02 -6.81
N THR A 68 -0.68 0.34 -7.66
CA THR A 68 -0.09 -0.56 -8.65
C THR A 68 1.39 -0.69 -8.33
N PHE A 69 1.86 -1.92 -8.11
CA PHE A 69 3.24 -2.19 -7.71
C PHE A 69 4.06 -2.71 -8.89
N SER A 70 5.31 -2.31 -8.97
CA SER A 70 6.26 -2.82 -9.96
C SER A 70 7.69 -2.69 -9.42
N GLY A 71 8.32 -3.83 -9.07
CA GLY A 71 9.69 -3.84 -8.56
C GLY A 71 9.84 -3.03 -7.28
N THR A 72 10.52 -1.89 -7.37
CA THR A 72 10.72 -0.97 -6.26
C THR A 72 9.87 0.28 -6.38
N SER A 73 8.82 0.26 -7.21
CA SER A 73 7.96 1.43 -7.36
C SER A 73 6.50 1.09 -7.10
N VAL A 74 5.75 2.11 -6.70
CA VAL A 74 4.31 2.01 -6.51
C VAL A 74 3.67 3.26 -7.08
N THR A 75 2.60 3.07 -7.85
CA THR A 75 1.81 4.17 -8.39
C THR A 75 0.51 4.25 -7.59
N ALA A 76 0.24 5.42 -7.02
CA ALA A 76 -0.90 5.65 -6.15
C ALA A 76 -1.93 6.56 -6.79
N VAL A 77 -3.18 6.17 -6.72
CA VAL A 77 -4.33 7.01 -7.05
C VAL A 77 -5.18 7.09 -5.80
N ILE A 78 -5.28 8.28 -5.22
CA ILE A 78 -5.97 8.51 -3.95
C ILE A 78 -7.13 9.46 -4.20
N ASN A 79 -8.29 9.12 -3.66
CA ASN A 79 -9.47 9.99 -3.72
C ASN A 79 -10.06 10.12 -2.32
N GLY A 80 -9.83 11.27 -1.69
CA GLY A 80 -10.37 11.60 -0.38
C GLY A 80 -9.57 11.17 0.83
N ALA A 81 -8.62 10.23 0.68
CA ALA A 81 -7.78 9.82 1.80
C ALA A 81 -6.76 10.91 2.16
N SER A 82 -6.41 11.01 3.44
CA SER A 82 -5.42 11.98 3.91
C SER A 82 -4.01 11.48 3.68
N SER A 83 -3.76 10.21 3.92
CA SER A 83 -2.46 9.59 3.68
C SER A 83 -2.60 8.07 3.58
N VAL A 84 -1.57 7.45 3.02
CA VAL A 84 -1.48 6.01 2.84
C VAL A 84 -0.10 5.55 3.30
N ARG A 85 -0.05 4.45 4.04
CA ARG A 85 1.21 3.81 4.45
C ARG A 85 1.24 2.38 3.95
N ILE A 86 2.42 1.95 3.53
CA ILE A 86 2.64 0.63 2.93
C ILE A 86 3.70 -0.10 3.73
N PHE A 87 3.37 -1.32 4.16
CA PHE A 87 4.27 -2.16 4.97
C PHE A 87 4.42 -3.53 4.34
N GLY A 88 5.61 -4.12 4.51
CA GLY A 88 5.85 -5.51 4.16
C GLY A 88 5.73 -6.40 5.39
N LEU A 89 5.19 -7.60 5.21
CA LEU A 89 5.04 -8.62 6.25
C LEU A 89 5.56 -9.97 5.76
N ASN A 90 6.18 -10.71 6.64
CA ASN A 90 6.59 -12.10 6.37
C ASN A 90 5.92 -13.08 7.30
#